data_017d2cec814587dadc66e0fef7f87b2f
#
_entry.id   017d2cec814587dadc66e0fef7f87b2f
#
_cell.length_a   1.000
_cell.length_b   1.000
_cell.length_c   1.000
_cell.angle_alpha   90.00
_cell.angle_beta   90.00
_cell.angle_gamma   90.00
#
_symmetry.space_group_name_H-M   'P 1'
#
loop_
_entity.id
_entity.type
_entity.pdbx_description
1 polymer ?
#
loop_
_entity_poly.entity_id
_entity_poly.type
_entity_poly.pdbx_seq_one_letter_code
_entity_poly.pdbx_strand_id
1 'polypeptide(L)'
;MALVFPRLARNFIKNGYFPTDEITLERIVQGLDVDGTRLRILDPCCGEGVALAECSNHLQESGAVVESYGIDFDAERAWHAKTLLGQVAHSDVNDVFMSWRSQGLLFLNPPYGDPVSDKAATGDGKRERLEVMFYRKSVPWLQYGGVMVLIVPFYVLTKEFSGLIARSFDRVQVFMAPEQQFKQCVVFGIRRQSEVADPKVVASLEACGRGEPTTVLPEQWEGEPYLVPEARAMDFKFVAQRIDSAQLSAELERLRGHTLWPQFGRHFGVVDSGFRRPVRALSDWHLALALAAGQISGVVESRSGRKLLIKGDTFKDRDTT
;
A
#
# COMPACT_ATOMS: atom_id res chain seq x y z
N MET A 1 -23.10 -0.75 21.85
CA MET A 1 -23.85 -0.74 20.58
C MET A 1 -23.70 0.64 19.95
N ALA A 2 -22.72 0.82 19.09
CA ALA A 2 -22.54 2.08 18.36
C ALA A 2 -23.52 2.08 17.20
N LEU A 3 -24.56 2.90 17.28
CA LEU A 3 -25.51 3.15 16.20
C LEU A 3 -24.78 3.85 15.04
N VAL A 4 -24.30 3.09 14.09
CA VAL A 4 -23.78 3.64 12.84
C VAL A 4 -24.98 4.20 12.06
N PHE A 5 -25.09 5.52 12.01
CA PHE A 5 -26.15 6.17 11.23
C PHE A 5 -26.05 5.76 9.75
N PRO A 6 -27.16 5.48 9.05
CA PRO A 6 -27.14 5.03 7.64
C PRO A 6 -26.42 5.98 6.66
N ARG A 7 -26.27 7.26 7.01
CA ARG A 7 -25.48 8.23 6.24
C ARG A 7 -23.98 8.03 6.39
N LEU A 8 -23.49 7.65 7.57
CA LEU A 8 -22.09 7.29 7.83
C LEU A 8 -21.72 6.00 7.08
N ALA A 9 -22.57 4.98 7.14
CA ALA A 9 -22.38 3.73 6.39
C ALA A 9 -22.23 3.98 4.87
N ARG A 10 -23.02 4.90 4.28
CA ARG A 10 -22.89 5.27 2.86
C ARG A 10 -21.60 6.02 2.54
N ASN A 11 -21.04 6.79 3.46
CA ASN A 11 -19.76 7.46 3.27
C ASN A 11 -18.57 6.48 3.38
N PHE A 12 -18.66 5.49 4.24
CA PHE A 12 -17.67 4.40 4.32
C PHE A 12 -17.67 3.57 3.01
N ILE A 13 -18.82 3.22 2.50
CA ILE A 13 -18.98 2.48 1.23
C ILE A 13 -18.38 3.27 0.03
N LYS A 14 -18.48 4.59 0.01
CA LYS A 14 -17.87 5.42 -1.07
C LYS A 14 -16.37 5.29 -1.20
N ASN A 15 -15.66 4.96 -0.09
CA ASN A 15 -14.20 4.80 -0.07
C ASN A 15 -13.77 3.33 -0.01
N GLY A 16 -14.69 2.37 -0.24
CA GLY A 16 -14.39 0.94 -0.20
C GLY A 16 -14.01 0.41 1.19
N TYR A 17 -14.29 1.17 2.26
CA TYR A 17 -14.00 0.76 3.62
C TYR A 17 -15.16 -0.06 4.20
N PHE A 18 -14.86 -1.31 4.59
CA PHE A 18 -15.81 -2.25 5.20
C PHE A 18 -15.19 -2.75 6.51
N PRO A 19 -15.50 -2.12 7.65
CA PRO A 19 -14.98 -2.58 8.93
C PRO A 19 -15.42 -4.01 9.21
N THR A 20 -14.54 -4.82 9.79
CA THR A 20 -14.91 -6.16 10.27
C THR A 20 -15.93 -6.00 11.40
N ASP A 21 -17.04 -6.70 11.31
CA ASP A 21 -18.06 -6.69 12.36
C ASP A 21 -17.56 -7.41 13.62
N GLU A 22 -18.14 -7.03 14.76
CA GLU A 22 -17.75 -7.48 16.09
C GLU A 22 -17.85 -9.02 16.22
N ILE A 23 -18.96 -9.61 15.75
CA ILE A 23 -19.20 -11.06 15.85
C ILE A 23 -18.18 -11.84 15.03
N THR A 24 -17.90 -11.39 13.80
CA THR A 24 -16.89 -12.01 12.94
C THR A 24 -15.50 -11.92 13.59
N LEU A 25 -15.17 -10.78 14.17
CA LEU A 25 -13.87 -10.56 14.81
C LEU A 25 -13.70 -11.43 16.06
N GLU A 26 -14.69 -11.48 16.96
CA GLU A 26 -14.71 -12.36 18.14
C GLU A 26 -14.44 -13.83 17.77
N ARG A 27 -15.07 -14.30 16.68
CA ARG A 27 -14.89 -15.68 16.20
C ARG A 27 -13.53 -15.91 15.54
N ILE A 28 -12.98 -14.89 14.87
CA ILE A 28 -11.62 -14.96 14.27
C ILE A 28 -10.57 -15.12 15.36
N VAL A 29 -10.61 -14.30 16.41
CA VAL A 29 -9.58 -14.32 17.45
C VAL A 29 -9.52 -15.65 18.20
N GLN A 30 -10.66 -16.34 18.39
CA GLN A 30 -10.69 -17.68 18.97
C GLN A 30 -9.94 -18.72 18.15
N GLY A 31 -9.76 -18.52 16.85
CA GLY A 31 -8.98 -19.38 15.98
C GLY A 31 -7.48 -19.09 16.02
N LEU A 32 -7.03 -18.09 16.78
CA LEU A 32 -5.62 -17.68 16.89
C LEU A 32 -5.06 -18.03 18.26
N ASP A 33 -3.80 -18.44 18.30
CA ASP A 33 -3.05 -18.65 19.52
C ASP A 33 -1.56 -18.33 19.29
N VAL A 34 -0.74 -18.39 20.32
CA VAL A 34 0.65 -17.95 20.29
C VAL A 34 1.62 -19.14 20.17
N ASP A 35 2.67 -18.98 19.35
CA ASP A 35 3.84 -19.86 19.32
C ASP A 35 5.10 -18.98 19.47
N GLY A 36 5.28 -18.50 20.69
CA GLY A 36 6.41 -17.63 21.04
C GLY A 36 6.04 -16.54 22.05
N THR A 37 7.05 -15.81 22.48
CA THR A 37 6.94 -14.79 23.53
C THR A 37 6.86 -13.37 22.97
N ARG A 38 7.30 -13.17 21.74
CA ARG A 38 7.30 -11.87 21.06
C ARG A 38 6.79 -12.01 19.64
N LEU A 39 5.71 -11.34 19.32
CA LEU A 39 5.01 -11.44 18.05
C LEU A 39 5.03 -10.11 17.31
N ARG A 40 5.00 -10.18 15.97
CA ARG A 40 4.70 -9.03 15.10
C ARG A 40 3.47 -9.32 14.28
N ILE A 41 2.52 -8.40 14.32
CA ILE A 41 1.26 -8.50 13.59
C ILE A 41 1.03 -7.28 12.71
N LEU A 42 0.42 -7.49 11.56
CA LEU A 42 0.22 -6.45 10.54
C LEU A 42 -1.21 -6.46 10.02
N ASP A 43 -1.76 -5.25 9.86
CA ASP A 43 -2.90 -4.97 8.99
C ASP A 43 -2.52 -3.88 7.98
N PRO A 44 -2.42 -4.20 6.66
CA PRO A 44 -2.02 -3.24 5.64
C PRO A 44 -3.15 -2.29 5.18
N CYS A 45 -4.33 -2.40 5.76
CA CYS A 45 -5.52 -1.58 5.52
C CYS A 45 -6.33 -1.41 6.80
N CYS A 46 -5.66 -1.04 7.89
CA CYS A 46 -6.14 -1.20 9.27
C CYS A 46 -7.37 -0.36 9.63
N GLY A 47 -7.79 0.57 8.78
CA GLY A 47 -8.87 1.48 9.12
C GLY A 47 -8.59 2.23 10.42
N GLU A 48 -9.52 2.19 11.34
CA GLU A 48 -9.39 2.76 12.69
C GLU A 48 -8.51 1.92 13.65
N GLY A 49 -8.04 0.74 13.20
CA GLY A 49 -7.13 -0.12 13.96
C GLY A 49 -7.79 -1.09 14.92
N VAL A 50 -9.11 -1.07 15.07
CA VAL A 50 -9.86 -1.85 16.07
C VAL A 50 -9.64 -3.35 15.89
N ALA A 51 -9.77 -3.88 14.68
CA ALA A 51 -9.66 -5.32 14.44
C ALA A 51 -8.26 -5.87 14.79
N LEU A 52 -7.20 -5.15 14.42
CA LEU A 52 -5.84 -5.57 14.77
C LEU A 52 -5.55 -5.39 16.27
N ALA A 53 -6.14 -4.38 16.93
CA ALA A 53 -6.02 -4.17 18.37
C ALA A 53 -6.65 -5.34 19.14
N GLU A 54 -7.83 -5.82 18.73
CA GLU A 54 -8.47 -7.00 19.33
C GLU A 54 -7.64 -8.27 19.14
N CYS A 55 -7.07 -8.49 17.94
CA CYS A 55 -6.12 -9.57 17.73
C CYS A 55 -4.89 -9.44 18.66
N SER A 56 -4.37 -8.22 18.83
CA SER A 56 -3.25 -7.93 19.72
C SER A 56 -3.58 -8.25 21.17
N ASN A 57 -4.73 -7.80 21.66
CA ASN A 57 -5.19 -8.04 23.03
C ASN A 57 -5.33 -9.54 23.31
N HIS A 58 -6.01 -10.27 22.43
CA HIS A 58 -6.18 -11.71 22.57
C HIS A 58 -4.84 -12.47 22.66
N LEU A 59 -3.88 -12.14 21.78
CA LEU A 59 -2.56 -12.77 21.80
C LEU A 59 -1.72 -12.35 23.02
N GLN A 60 -1.94 -11.14 23.58
CA GLN A 60 -1.30 -10.69 24.82
C GLN A 60 -1.88 -11.42 26.04
N GLU A 61 -3.18 -11.70 26.07
CA GLU A 61 -3.82 -12.50 27.12
C GLU A 61 -3.23 -13.92 27.18
N SER A 62 -2.80 -14.46 26.04
CA SER A 62 -2.05 -15.74 25.97
C SER A 62 -0.57 -15.60 26.41
N GLY A 63 -0.14 -14.42 26.86
CA GLY A 63 1.18 -14.18 27.48
C GLY A 63 2.26 -13.68 26.56
N ALA A 64 1.98 -13.33 25.30
CA ALA A 64 2.96 -12.79 24.35
C ALA A 64 3.10 -11.26 24.45
N VAL A 65 4.27 -10.75 24.10
CA VAL A 65 4.48 -9.33 23.80
C VAL A 65 4.21 -9.10 22.32
N VAL A 66 3.23 -8.27 21.98
CA VAL A 66 2.78 -8.06 20.61
C VAL A 66 3.18 -6.68 20.10
N GLU A 67 3.92 -6.65 18.99
CA GLU A 67 4.22 -5.47 18.20
C GLU A 67 3.21 -5.38 17.04
N SER A 68 2.29 -4.41 17.09
CA SER A 68 1.24 -4.24 16.07
C SER A 68 1.57 -3.11 15.09
N TYR A 69 1.42 -3.39 13.79
CA TYR A 69 1.71 -2.48 12.69
C TYR A 69 0.48 -2.30 11.82
N GLY A 70 0.10 -1.04 11.57
CA GLY A 70 -1.04 -0.69 10.73
C GLY A 70 -0.64 0.22 9.57
N ILE A 71 -1.35 0.11 8.45
CA ILE A 71 -1.26 1.05 7.33
C ILE A 71 -2.68 1.47 6.98
N ASP A 72 -2.93 2.76 6.85
CA ASP A 72 -4.16 3.28 6.26
C ASP A 72 -3.89 4.52 5.41
N PHE A 73 -4.62 4.64 4.30
CA PHE A 73 -4.52 5.76 3.38
C PHE A 73 -5.24 7.00 3.89
N ASP A 74 -6.30 6.84 4.68
CA ASP A 74 -7.11 7.90 5.22
C ASP A 74 -6.46 8.50 6.47
N ALA A 75 -6.37 9.83 6.52
CA ALA A 75 -5.69 10.53 7.60
C ALA A 75 -6.40 10.40 8.96
N GLU A 76 -7.74 10.45 8.97
CA GLU A 76 -8.53 10.39 10.20
C GLU A 76 -8.48 8.99 10.79
N ARG A 77 -8.64 7.96 9.96
CA ARG A 77 -8.52 6.56 10.38
C ARG A 77 -7.12 6.23 10.87
N ALA A 78 -6.09 6.62 10.12
CA ALA A 78 -4.70 6.41 10.54
C ALA A 78 -4.38 7.13 11.86
N TRP A 79 -4.94 8.32 12.07
CA TRP A 79 -4.81 9.04 13.34
C TRP A 79 -5.45 8.26 14.50
N HIS A 80 -6.66 7.75 14.32
CA HIS A 80 -7.33 6.93 15.33
C HIS A 80 -6.54 5.64 15.61
N ALA A 81 -6.13 4.93 14.56
CA ALA A 81 -5.34 3.70 14.67
C ALA A 81 -4.03 3.88 15.45
N LYS A 82 -3.37 5.05 15.37
CA LYS A 82 -2.18 5.38 16.17
C LYS A 82 -2.43 5.39 17.69
N THR A 83 -3.68 5.53 18.13
CA THR A 83 -4.02 5.46 19.56
C THR A 83 -4.18 4.03 20.07
N LEU A 84 -4.38 3.06 19.15
CA LEU A 84 -4.67 1.67 19.47
C LEU A 84 -3.49 0.73 19.14
N LEU A 85 -2.73 1.04 18.10
CA LEU A 85 -1.67 0.17 17.58
C LEU A 85 -0.28 0.72 17.92
N GLY A 86 0.71 -0.17 17.96
CA GLY A 86 2.09 0.17 18.28
C GLY A 86 2.73 1.12 17.26
N GLN A 87 2.54 0.88 15.97
CA GLN A 87 3.01 1.78 14.90
C GLN A 87 2.01 1.80 13.73
N VAL A 88 1.71 3.00 13.23
CA VAL A 88 0.81 3.19 12.10
C VAL A 88 1.41 4.13 11.06
N ALA A 89 1.42 3.70 9.81
CA ALA A 89 1.78 4.51 8.67
C ALA A 89 0.52 5.11 8.02
N HIS A 90 0.41 6.42 7.98
CA HIS A 90 -0.55 7.11 7.13
C HIS A 90 0.00 7.18 5.71
N SER A 91 -0.31 6.20 4.87
CA SER A 91 0.27 6.06 3.53
C SER A 91 -0.56 5.15 2.65
N ASP A 92 -0.36 5.25 1.34
CA ASP A 92 -0.73 4.16 0.43
C ASP A 92 0.14 2.93 0.75
N VAL A 93 -0.47 1.75 0.73
CA VAL A 93 0.25 0.47 0.96
C VAL A 93 1.40 0.27 -0.04
N ASN A 94 1.29 0.83 -1.24
CA ASN A 94 2.32 0.76 -2.27
C ASN A 94 3.56 1.60 -1.93
N ASP A 95 3.39 2.66 -1.14
CA ASP A 95 4.45 3.58 -0.73
C ASP A 95 5.09 3.16 0.60
N VAL A 96 4.70 2.01 1.17
CA VAL A 96 5.29 1.47 2.38
C VAL A 96 6.36 0.43 2.04
N PHE A 97 7.53 0.62 2.66
CA PHE A 97 8.60 -0.36 2.72
C PHE A 97 8.56 -1.07 4.08
N MET A 98 8.51 -2.39 4.05
CA MET A 98 8.60 -3.25 5.23
C MET A 98 9.57 -4.39 4.95
N SER A 99 10.31 -4.80 5.96
CA SER A 99 11.20 -5.96 5.85
C SER A 99 10.41 -7.22 5.50
N TRP A 100 10.89 -7.96 4.51
CA TRP A 100 10.24 -9.19 4.06
C TRP A 100 10.27 -10.27 5.15
N ARG A 101 9.20 -11.07 5.23
CA ARG A 101 9.09 -12.20 6.17
C ARG A 101 9.36 -11.80 7.62
N SER A 102 8.78 -10.68 8.03
CA SER A 102 8.98 -10.10 9.36
C SER A 102 7.76 -10.20 10.27
N GLN A 103 6.58 -10.48 9.70
CA GLN A 103 5.31 -10.51 10.42
C GLN A 103 4.89 -11.94 10.73
N GLY A 104 4.41 -12.22 11.94
CA GLY A 104 3.85 -13.51 12.35
C GLY A 104 2.36 -13.65 11.97
N LEU A 105 1.61 -12.55 12.03
CA LEU A 105 0.20 -12.51 11.63
C LEU A 105 0.00 -11.41 10.56
N LEU A 106 -0.73 -11.76 9.52
CA LEU A 106 -1.29 -10.83 8.53
C LEU A 106 -2.81 -10.88 8.63
N PHE A 107 -3.39 -9.83 9.23
CA PHE A 107 -4.82 -9.59 9.19
C PHE A 107 -5.12 -8.73 7.97
N LEU A 108 -5.93 -9.20 7.04
CA LEU A 108 -6.13 -8.57 5.74
C LEU A 108 -7.62 -8.48 5.40
N ASN A 109 -8.22 -7.32 5.67
CA ASN A 109 -9.56 -6.96 5.22
C ASN A 109 -9.46 -5.77 4.24
N PRO A 110 -9.05 -6.02 2.97
CA PRO A 110 -8.74 -4.96 2.02
C PRO A 110 -9.99 -4.22 1.56
N PRO A 111 -9.86 -3.00 1.04
CA PRO A 111 -10.97 -2.33 0.37
C PRO A 111 -11.44 -3.15 -0.83
N TYR A 112 -12.77 -3.16 -1.07
CA TYR A 112 -13.39 -3.96 -2.12
C TYR A 112 -13.59 -3.16 -3.39
N GLY A 113 -13.35 -3.80 -4.55
CA GLY A 113 -13.65 -3.26 -5.87
C GLY A 113 -12.43 -3.04 -6.75
N ASP A 114 -12.65 -2.27 -7.82
CA ASP A 114 -11.61 -1.95 -8.79
C ASP A 114 -10.89 -0.66 -8.41
N PRO A 115 -9.56 -0.55 -8.64
CA PRO A 115 -8.81 0.67 -8.36
C PRO A 115 -9.30 1.83 -9.23
N VAL A 116 -9.47 3.01 -8.61
CA VAL A 116 -10.00 4.23 -9.26
C VAL A 116 -8.96 4.92 -10.17
N SER A 117 -7.67 4.54 -10.11
CA SER A 117 -6.61 5.24 -10.83
C SER A 117 -6.19 4.54 -12.12
N ASP A 118 -5.92 5.33 -13.18
CA ASP A 118 -5.40 4.89 -14.48
C ASP A 118 -4.01 4.21 -14.43
N LYS A 119 -3.33 4.25 -13.29
CA LYS A 119 -1.97 3.72 -13.10
C LYS A 119 -1.93 2.21 -12.80
N ALA A 120 -3.05 1.56 -12.58
CA ALA A 120 -3.13 0.14 -12.22
C ALA A 120 -3.44 -0.81 -13.39
N ALA A 121 -3.25 -0.37 -14.63
CA ALA A 121 -3.34 -1.24 -15.79
C ALA A 121 -2.07 -2.09 -15.86
N THR A 122 -2.15 -3.37 -15.50
CA THR A 122 -1.19 -4.37 -15.94
C THR A 122 -1.25 -4.47 -17.46
N GLY A 123 -0.11 -4.71 -18.12
CA GLY A 123 0.05 -4.64 -19.57
C GLY A 123 -0.90 -5.47 -20.46
N ASP A 124 -1.88 -6.14 -19.88
CA ASP A 124 -2.91 -6.95 -20.53
C ASP A 124 -4.32 -6.32 -20.47
N GLY A 125 -4.43 -5.05 -20.05
CA GLY A 125 -5.70 -4.29 -20.05
C GLY A 125 -6.75 -4.74 -19.03
N LYS A 126 -6.52 -5.81 -18.26
CA LYS A 126 -7.38 -6.21 -17.13
C LYS A 126 -6.96 -5.46 -15.88
N ARG A 127 -7.88 -4.70 -15.30
CA ARG A 127 -7.68 -4.08 -13.99
C ARG A 127 -7.66 -5.17 -12.91
N GLU A 128 -6.59 -5.23 -12.14
CA GLU A 128 -6.49 -6.11 -10.98
C GLU A 128 -7.36 -5.55 -9.85
N ARG A 129 -8.18 -6.39 -9.24
CA ARG A 129 -9.01 -6.00 -8.09
C ARG A 129 -8.15 -5.62 -6.89
N LEU A 130 -8.65 -4.68 -6.07
CA LEU A 130 -7.93 -4.20 -4.88
C LEU A 130 -7.59 -5.34 -3.92
N GLU A 131 -8.51 -6.29 -3.72
CA GLU A 131 -8.32 -7.44 -2.83
C GLU A 131 -7.10 -8.28 -3.24
N VAL A 132 -6.91 -8.50 -4.54
CA VAL A 132 -5.78 -9.26 -5.08
C VAL A 132 -4.49 -8.45 -4.99
N MET A 133 -4.56 -7.15 -5.28
CA MET A 133 -3.41 -6.24 -5.18
C MET A 133 -2.88 -6.17 -3.74
N PHE A 134 -3.74 -5.96 -2.75
CA PHE A 134 -3.36 -5.94 -1.33
C PHE A 134 -2.76 -7.29 -0.90
N TYR A 135 -3.37 -8.41 -1.30
CA TYR A 135 -2.82 -9.74 -1.04
C TYR A 135 -1.40 -9.88 -1.59
N ARG A 136 -1.18 -9.57 -2.87
CA ARG A 136 0.14 -9.68 -3.52
C ARG A 136 1.20 -8.80 -2.85
N LYS A 137 0.80 -7.60 -2.42
CA LYS A 137 1.69 -6.64 -1.78
C LYS A 137 2.08 -7.07 -0.36
N SER A 138 1.14 -7.59 0.43
CA SER A 138 1.35 -7.84 1.86
C SER A 138 1.83 -9.24 2.19
N VAL A 139 1.46 -10.25 1.40
CA VAL A 139 1.92 -11.63 1.64
C VAL A 139 3.45 -11.76 1.73
N PRO A 140 4.30 -11.08 0.94
CA PRO A 140 5.75 -11.13 1.12
C PRO A 140 6.26 -10.67 2.49
N TRP A 141 5.51 -9.86 3.22
CA TRP A 141 5.84 -9.39 4.57
C TRP A 141 5.60 -10.44 5.66
N LEU A 142 4.65 -11.37 5.40
CA LEU A 142 4.37 -12.48 6.30
C LEU A 142 5.52 -13.49 6.27
N GLN A 143 6.01 -13.92 7.44
CA GLN A 143 7.08 -14.95 7.54
C GLN A 143 6.54 -16.33 7.20
N TYR A 144 7.42 -17.27 6.85
CA TYR A 144 7.05 -18.67 6.73
C TYR A 144 6.63 -19.22 8.08
N GLY A 145 5.56 -20.00 8.12
CA GLY A 145 4.87 -20.40 9.34
C GLY A 145 3.90 -19.34 9.88
N GLY A 146 3.96 -18.11 9.36
CA GLY A 146 3.04 -17.04 9.77
C GLY A 146 1.61 -17.29 9.33
N VAL A 147 0.69 -16.72 10.08
CA VAL A 147 -0.76 -16.90 9.90
C VAL A 147 -1.32 -15.76 9.06
N MET A 148 -2.15 -16.09 8.08
CA MET A 148 -2.98 -15.13 7.36
C MET A 148 -4.44 -15.30 7.78
N VAL A 149 -5.09 -14.18 8.06
CA VAL A 149 -6.55 -14.02 8.13
C VAL A 149 -6.95 -13.08 7.00
N LEU A 150 -7.64 -13.60 5.99
CA LEU A 150 -8.09 -12.82 4.83
C LEU A 150 -9.61 -12.74 4.83
N ILE A 151 -10.15 -11.52 4.81
CA ILE A 151 -11.58 -11.25 4.76
C ILE A 151 -11.89 -10.59 3.43
N VAL A 152 -12.69 -11.25 2.60
CA VAL A 152 -13.07 -10.75 1.27
C VAL A 152 -14.50 -11.17 0.93
N PRO A 153 -15.18 -10.48 0.02
CA PRO A 153 -16.42 -10.99 -0.54
C PRO A 153 -16.17 -12.35 -1.21
N PHE A 154 -17.02 -13.35 -0.94
CA PHE A 154 -16.79 -14.72 -1.41
C PHE A 154 -16.59 -14.82 -2.93
N TYR A 155 -17.32 -14.03 -3.72
CA TYR A 155 -17.22 -14.02 -5.19
C TYR A 155 -15.86 -13.57 -5.75
N VAL A 156 -14.97 -13.04 -4.90
CA VAL A 156 -13.59 -12.68 -5.27
C VAL A 156 -12.69 -13.93 -5.35
N LEU A 157 -13.08 -15.05 -4.72
CA LEU A 157 -12.36 -16.31 -4.75
C LEU A 157 -12.49 -17.00 -6.12
N THR A 158 -11.98 -16.34 -7.16
CA THR A 158 -11.86 -16.88 -8.52
C THR A 158 -10.80 -17.98 -8.56
N LYS A 159 -10.79 -18.79 -9.62
CA LYS A 159 -9.76 -19.82 -9.84
C LYS A 159 -8.34 -19.28 -9.75
N GLU A 160 -8.11 -18.10 -10.32
CA GLU A 160 -6.78 -17.45 -10.29
C GLU A 160 -6.39 -17.07 -8.87
N PHE A 161 -7.27 -16.43 -8.11
CA PHE A 161 -6.98 -16.00 -6.75
C PHE A 161 -6.88 -17.18 -5.79
N SER A 162 -7.78 -18.16 -5.89
CA SER A 162 -7.72 -19.42 -5.14
C SER A 162 -6.41 -20.16 -5.40
N GLY A 163 -5.94 -20.18 -6.65
CA GLY A 163 -4.65 -20.75 -7.01
C GLY A 163 -3.46 -20.02 -6.39
N LEU A 164 -3.50 -18.69 -6.27
CA LEU A 164 -2.47 -17.90 -5.59
C LEU A 164 -2.41 -18.23 -4.09
N ILE A 165 -3.57 -18.33 -3.44
CA ILE A 165 -3.67 -18.70 -2.01
C ILE A 165 -3.13 -20.11 -1.80
N ALA A 166 -3.62 -21.09 -2.56
CA ALA A 166 -3.24 -22.49 -2.42
C ALA A 166 -1.76 -22.76 -2.70
N ARG A 167 -1.06 -21.93 -3.48
CA ARG A 167 0.40 -22.03 -3.69
C ARG A 167 1.21 -21.57 -2.50
N SER A 168 0.68 -20.60 -1.76
CA SER A 168 1.45 -19.85 -0.77
C SER A 168 1.12 -20.22 0.66
N PHE A 169 0.04 -20.99 0.88
CA PHE A 169 -0.46 -21.32 2.20
C PHE A 169 -0.79 -22.79 2.33
N ASP A 170 -0.45 -23.36 3.50
CA ASP A 170 -0.91 -24.63 4.00
C ASP A 170 -2.08 -24.45 4.95
N ARG A 171 -2.74 -25.55 5.31
CA ARG A 171 -3.84 -25.59 6.27
C ARG A 171 -4.89 -24.49 5.97
N VAL A 172 -5.21 -24.32 4.68
CA VAL A 172 -6.18 -23.32 4.25
C VAL A 172 -7.59 -23.78 4.61
N GLN A 173 -8.30 -22.91 5.37
CA GLN A 173 -9.72 -23.10 5.70
C GLN A 173 -10.49 -21.85 5.29
N VAL A 174 -11.69 -22.06 4.75
CA VAL A 174 -12.59 -20.97 4.36
C VAL A 174 -13.92 -21.12 5.07
N PHE A 175 -14.41 -20.01 5.61
CA PHE A 175 -15.68 -19.92 6.31
C PHE A 175 -16.49 -18.74 5.78
N MET A 176 -17.82 -18.86 5.77
CA MET A 176 -18.66 -17.68 5.59
C MET A 176 -18.67 -16.84 6.87
N ALA A 177 -18.62 -15.53 6.74
CA ALA A 177 -18.81 -14.66 7.90
C ALA A 177 -20.22 -14.83 8.49
N PRO A 178 -20.41 -14.73 9.80
CA PRO A 178 -21.73 -14.80 10.43
C PRO A 178 -22.66 -13.72 9.90
N GLU A 179 -22.17 -12.50 9.76
CA GLU A 179 -22.87 -11.37 9.16
C GLU A 179 -22.72 -11.38 7.64
N GLN A 180 -23.87 -11.56 6.95
CA GLN A 180 -23.89 -11.69 5.47
C GLN A 180 -24.16 -10.37 4.74
N GLN A 181 -24.19 -9.23 5.44
CA GLN A 181 -24.50 -7.93 4.83
C GLN A 181 -23.59 -7.62 3.64
N PHE A 182 -22.30 -7.97 3.73
CA PHE A 182 -21.30 -7.71 2.69
C PHE A 182 -20.86 -8.99 1.95
N LYS A 183 -21.55 -10.10 2.18
CA LYS A 183 -21.25 -11.40 1.53
C LYS A 183 -19.79 -11.83 1.74
N GLN A 184 -19.27 -11.60 2.93
CA GLN A 184 -17.88 -11.87 3.27
C GLN A 184 -17.65 -13.34 3.58
N CYS A 185 -16.44 -13.79 3.26
CA CYS A 185 -15.85 -15.02 3.77
C CYS A 185 -14.51 -14.71 4.45
N VAL A 186 -14.13 -15.58 5.38
CA VAL A 186 -12.87 -15.52 6.12
C VAL A 186 -12.02 -16.71 5.71
N VAL A 187 -10.80 -16.44 5.25
CA VAL A 187 -9.84 -17.47 4.86
C VAL A 187 -8.66 -17.43 5.81
N PHE A 188 -8.41 -18.55 6.48
CA PHE A 188 -7.19 -18.77 7.27
C PHE A 188 -6.17 -19.56 6.47
N GLY A 189 -4.88 -19.37 6.75
CA GLY A 189 -3.82 -20.16 6.17
C GLY A 189 -2.48 -19.94 6.84
N ILE A 190 -1.61 -20.94 6.81
CA ILE A 190 -0.24 -20.87 7.31
C ILE A 190 0.70 -20.66 6.13
N ARG A 191 1.52 -19.61 6.17
CA ARG A 191 2.45 -19.24 5.10
C ARG A 191 3.52 -20.32 4.89
N ARG A 192 3.62 -20.82 3.66
CA ARG A 192 4.70 -21.73 3.24
C ARG A 192 5.54 -21.16 2.10
N GLN A 193 6.61 -21.84 1.73
CA GLN A 193 7.25 -21.58 0.45
C GLN A 193 6.27 -21.91 -0.68
N SER A 194 6.31 -21.09 -1.75
CA SER A 194 5.41 -21.31 -2.87
C SER A 194 5.70 -22.63 -3.56
N GLU A 195 4.68 -23.46 -3.67
CA GLU A 195 4.70 -24.78 -4.30
C GLU A 195 3.59 -24.91 -5.34
N VAL A 196 3.42 -26.10 -5.87
CA VAL A 196 2.26 -26.42 -6.70
C VAL A 196 0.99 -26.29 -5.86
N ALA A 197 0.00 -25.58 -6.39
CA ALA A 197 -1.28 -25.39 -5.70
C ALA A 197 -1.95 -26.75 -5.44
N ASP A 198 -2.38 -26.98 -4.19
CA ASP A 198 -3.20 -28.16 -3.87
C ASP A 198 -4.57 -28.04 -4.55
N PRO A 199 -4.93 -28.96 -5.46
CA PRO A 199 -6.20 -28.90 -6.17
C PRO A 199 -7.43 -28.95 -5.26
N LYS A 200 -7.32 -29.60 -4.08
CA LYS A 200 -8.42 -29.67 -3.11
C LYS A 200 -8.68 -28.32 -2.48
N VAL A 201 -7.61 -27.60 -2.09
CA VAL A 201 -7.71 -26.24 -1.56
C VAL A 201 -8.29 -25.29 -2.61
N VAL A 202 -7.80 -25.35 -3.85
CA VAL A 202 -8.34 -24.55 -4.95
C VAL A 202 -9.82 -24.82 -5.14
N ALA A 203 -10.23 -26.09 -5.21
CA ALA A 203 -11.63 -26.48 -5.39
C ALA A 203 -12.52 -25.99 -4.25
N SER A 204 -12.07 -26.08 -2.99
CA SER A 204 -12.81 -25.59 -1.83
C SER A 204 -13.03 -24.07 -1.85
N LEU A 205 -11.97 -23.31 -2.16
CA LEU A 205 -12.06 -21.86 -2.28
C LEU A 205 -12.96 -21.43 -3.45
N GLU A 206 -12.84 -22.09 -4.59
CA GLU A 206 -13.71 -21.83 -5.76
C GLU A 206 -15.19 -22.19 -5.49
N ALA A 207 -15.46 -23.27 -4.76
CA ALA A 207 -16.81 -23.65 -4.36
C ALA A 207 -17.45 -22.54 -3.52
N CYS A 208 -16.71 -22.02 -2.51
CA CYS A 208 -17.12 -20.85 -1.76
C CYS A 208 -17.35 -19.65 -2.70
N GLY A 209 -16.41 -19.40 -3.62
CA GLY A 209 -16.48 -18.30 -4.59
C GLY A 209 -17.71 -18.35 -5.51
N ARG A 210 -18.22 -19.53 -5.81
CA ARG A 210 -19.47 -19.75 -6.57
C ARG A 210 -20.73 -19.64 -5.70
N GLY A 211 -20.57 -19.41 -4.39
CA GLY A 211 -21.71 -19.37 -3.44
C GLY A 211 -22.26 -20.75 -3.07
N GLU A 212 -21.47 -21.81 -3.25
CA GLU A 212 -21.84 -23.13 -2.76
C GLU A 212 -21.89 -23.16 -1.23
N PRO A 213 -22.68 -24.06 -0.61
CA PRO A 213 -22.78 -24.15 0.84
C PRO A 213 -21.41 -24.29 1.48
N THR A 214 -21.02 -23.30 2.28
CA THR A 214 -19.75 -23.23 2.99
C THR A 214 -20.04 -23.06 4.48
N THR A 215 -19.27 -23.72 5.33
CA THR A 215 -19.41 -23.63 6.79
C THR A 215 -19.30 -22.18 7.24
N VAL A 216 -20.18 -21.76 8.14
CA VAL A 216 -20.09 -20.45 8.78
C VAL A 216 -18.99 -20.49 9.84
N LEU A 217 -18.28 -19.39 10.03
CA LEU A 217 -17.25 -19.27 11.07
C LEU A 217 -17.85 -19.64 12.44
N PRO A 218 -17.32 -20.66 13.12
CA PRO A 218 -17.95 -21.22 14.32
C PRO A 218 -17.91 -20.24 15.50
N GLU A 219 -18.87 -20.35 16.40
CA GLU A 219 -18.90 -19.54 17.63
C GLU A 219 -17.79 -19.93 18.60
N GLN A 220 -17.44 -21.19 18.64
CA GLN A 220 -16.33 -21.74 19.40
C GLN A 220 -15.40 -22.47 18.42
N TRP A 221 -14.12 -22.17 18.50
CA TRP A 221 -13.16 -22.81 17.61
C TRP A 221 -13.00 -24.27 17.94
N GLU A 222 -13.33 -25.13 16.99
CA GLU A 222 -13.19 -26.57 17.10
C GLU A 222 -11.91 -27.01 16.36
N GLY A 223 -10.98 -27.62 17.08
CA GLY A 223 -9.73 -28.11 16.54
C GLY A 223 -8.51 -27.29 16.96
N GLU A 224 -7.39 -27.53 16.30
CA GLU A 224 -6.15 -26.81 16.61
C GLU A 224 -6.24 -25.35 16.18
N PRO A 225 -5.86 -24.37 17.02
CA PRO A 225 -5.80 -22.98 16.63
C PRO A 225 -4.66 -22.72 15.62
N TYR A 226 -4.68 -21.58 14.97
CA TYR A 226 -3.59 -21.08 14.15
C TYR A 226 -2.56 -20.41 15.05
N LEU A 227 -1.39 -21.02 15.18
CA LEU A 227 -0.33 -20.54 16.05
C LEU A 227 0.45 -19.41 15.36
N VAL A 228 0.41 -18.21 15.94
CA VAL A 228 1.18 -17.06 15.47
C VAL A 228 2.64 -17.22 15.93
N PRO A 229 3.60 -17.37 15.01
CA PRO A 229 4.97 -17.72 15.38
C PRO A 229 5.75 -16.53 15.95
N GLU A 230 6.80 -16.86 16.73
CA GLU A 230 7.76 -15.89 17.27
C GLU A 230 8.29 -14.93 16.20
N ALA A 231 8.40 -13.66 16.56
CA ALA A 231 8.97 -12.65 15.68
C ALA A 231 10.44 -12.95 15.40
N ARG A 232 10.82 -13.00 14.12
CA ARG A 232 12.20 -13.26 13.72
C ARG A 232 13.14 -12.16 14.24
N ALA A 233 14.28 -12.59 14.79
CA ALA A 233 15.37 -11.68 15.13
C ALA A 233 15.99 -11.12 13.83
N MET A 234 15.76 -9.85 13.53
CA MET A 234 16.26 -9.19 12.32
C MET A 234 16.27 -7.68 12.50
N ASP A 235 17.07 -6.98 11.69
CA ASP A 235 16.96 -5.52 11.54
C ASP A 235 15.64 -5.20 10.81
N PHE A 236 14.60 -4.98 11.63
CA PHE A 236 13.26 -4.74 11.12
C PHE A 236 13.07 -3.27 10.74
N LYS A 237 12.55 -3.07 9.53
CA LYS A 237 12.24 -1.74 9.00
C LYS A 237 10.77 -1.66 8.61
N PHE A 238 10.14 -0.57 9.04
CA PHE A 238 8.80 -0.18 8.64
C PHE A 238 8.80 1.32 8.37
N VAL A 239 8.76 1.71 7.11
CA VAL A 239 8.93 3.09 6.66
C VAL A 239 7.90 3.42 5.57
N ALA A 240 7.16 4.51 5.75
CA ALA A 240 6.33 5.10 4.70
C ALA A 240 7.18 6.07 3.88
N GLN A 241 7.11 5.96 2.55
CA GLN A 241 7.81 6.87 1.62
C GLN A 241 6.98 8.13 1.31
N ARG A 242 5.86 8.32 1.97
CA ARG A 242 5.03 9.50 1.78
C ARG A 242 5.71 10.72 2.39
N ILE A 243 6.00 11.70 1.56
CA ILE A 243 6.52 12.99 2.00
C ILE A 243 5.31 13.86 2.43
N ASP A 244 5.20 14.10 3.73
CA ASP A 244 4.33 15.13 4.26
C ASP A 244 4.98 16.50 4.02
N SER A 245 4.25 17.44 3.40
CA SER A 245 4.78 18.76 3.04
C SER A 245 5.23 19.58 4.26
N ALA A 246 4.56 19.42 5.40
CA ALA A 246 4.93 20.13 6.63
C ALA A 246 6.19 19.51 7.26
N GLN A 247 6.28 18.17 7.29
CA GLN A 247 7.49 17.48 7.75
C GLN A 247 8.67 17.75 6.81
N LEU A 248 8.46 17.74 5.49
CA LEU A 248 9.50 18.09 4.53
C LEU A 248 10.01 19.52 4.77
N SER A 249 9.11 20.50 4.95
CA SER A 249 9.50 21.88 5.24
C SER A 249 10.32 21.98 6.52
N ALA A 250 9.92 21.29 7.59
CA ALA A 250 10.64 21.29 8.86
C ALA A 250 12.05 20.65 8.72
N GLU A 251 12.14 19.52 8.01
CA GLU A 251 13.42 18.86 7.77
C GLU A 251 14.34 19.66 6.85
N LEU A 252 13.80 20.29 5.80
CA LEU A 252 14.56 21.18 4.92
C LEU A 252 15.11 22.38 5.69
N GLU A 253 14.33 22.99 6.59
CA GLU A 253 14.80 24.10 7.43
C GLU A 253 15.92 23.64 8.38
N ARG A 254 15.76 22.46 9.01
CA ARG A 254 16.78 21.85 9.86
C ARG A 254 18.07 21.55 9.10
N LEU A 255 17.96 21.11 7.86
CA LEU A 255 19.12 20.76 7.01
C LEU A 255 19.69 21.94 6.23
N ARG A 256 19.11 23.14 6.33
CA ARG A 256 19.49 24.32 5.56
C ARG A 256 20.98 24.64 5.60
N GLY A 257 21.62 24.43 6.76
CA GLY A 257 23.08 24.61 6.95
C GLY A 257 23.93 23.45 6.44
N HIS A 258 23.34 22.30 6.15
CA HIS A 258 24.05 21.05 5.78
C HIS A 258 23.80 20.63 4.33
N THR A 259 23.09 21.43 3.55
CA THR A 259 22.81 21.14 2.15
C THR A 259 23.98 21.48 1.24
N LEU A 260 24.06 20.87 0.07
CA LEU A 260 25.02 21.23 -0.98
C LEU A 260 24.68 22.54 -1.68
N TRP A 261 23.54 23.20 -1.38
CA TRP A 261 23.11 24.43 -2.03
C TRP A 261 24.17 25.56 -1.97
N PRO A 262 24.84 25.80 -0.84
CA PRO A 262 25.91 26.82 -0.79
C PRO A 262 27.10 26.48 -1.71
N GLN A 263 27.24 25.22 -2.08
CA GLN A 263 28.33 24.73 -2.93
C GLN A 263 27.84 24.35 -4.35
N PHE A 264 26.54 24.56 -4.64
CA PHE A 264 25.93 24.17 -5.90
C PHE A 264 26.69 24.69 -7.11
N GLY A 265 27.06 25.96 -7.09
CA GLY A 265 27.86 26.58 -8.16
C GLY A 265 29.24 25.93 -8.36
N ARG A 266 29.82 25.34 -7.30
CA ARG A 266 31.11 24.64 -7.38
C ARG A 266 30.97 23.24 -7.97
N HIS A 267 29.88 22.53 -7.67
CA HIS A 267 29.68 21.14 -8.10
C HIS A 267 28.88 21.01 -9.40
N PHE A 268 27.94 21.92 -9.60
CA PHE A 268 27.00 21.91 -10.73
C PHE A 268 27.03 23.20 -11.56
N GLY A 269 27.92 24.16 -11.19
CA GLY A 269 28.14 25.32 -12.01
C GLY A 269 28.64 24.87 -13.37
N VAL A 270 27.99 25.31 -14.41
CA VAL A 270 28.51 25.21 -15.75
C VAL A 270 29.89 25.86 -15.70
N VAL A 271 30.95 25.08 -15.89
CA VAL A 271 32.25 25.67 -16.24
C VAL A 271 31.94 26.58 -17.38
N ASP A 272 32.12 27.89 -17.19
CA ASP A 272 31.93 28.88 -18.23
C ASP A 272 32.90 28.53 -19.36
N SER A 273 32.47 27.57 -20.17
CA SER A 273 33.04 27.37 -21.50
C SER A 273 32.59 28.61 -22.24
N GLY A 274 33.37 29.68 -22.10
CA GLY A 274 33.09 31.00 -22.65
C GLY A 274 32.50 30.80 -24.02
N PHE A 275 31.23 31.16 -24.18
CA PHE A 275 30.49 30.97 -25.43
C PHE A 275 31.34 31.51 -26.57
N ARG A 276 31.92 30.59 -27.35
CA ARG A 276 32.70 30.99 -28.50
C ARG A 276 31.77 31.71 -29.47
N ARG A 277 32.04 32.96 -29.74
CA ARG A 277 31.26 33.72 -30.71
C ARG A 277 31.30 32.98 -32.06
N PRO A 278 30.15 32.88 -32.75
CA PRO A 278 30.12 32.36 -34.10
C PRO A 278 31.14 33.10 -34.95
N VAL A 279 31.88 32.40 -35.81
CA VAL A 279 32.90 32.96 -36.70
C VAL A 279 32.29 33.96 -37.69
N ARG A 280 30.98 33.79 -37.97
CA ARG A 280 30.17 34.70 -38.80
C ARG A 280 28.89 35.08 -38.04
N ALA A 281 28.27 36.18 -38.42
CA ALA A 281 26.94 36.54 -37.95
C ALA A 281 25.97 35.40 -38.31
N LEU A 282 25.10 35.09 -37.34
CA LEU A 282 24.02 34.11 -37.57
C LEU A 282 23.07 34.66 -38.62
N SER A 283 22.65 33.84 -39.57
CA SER A 283 21.49 34.18 -40.40
C SER A 283 20.22 34.21 -39.58
N ASP A 284 19.19 34.86 -40.07
CA ASP A 284 17.89 34.97 -39.37
C ASP A 284 17.33 33.59 -39.03
N TRP A 285 17.52 32.60 -39.90
CA TRP A 285 17.13 31.21 -39.67
C TRP A 285 17.89 30.56 -38.49
N HIS A 286 19.19 30.71 -38.41
CA HIS A 286 20.01 30.19 -37.33
C HIS A 286 19.71 30.92 -36.00
N LEU A 287 19.40 32.23 -36.08
CA LEU A 287 18.95 33.00 -34.90
C LEU A 287 17.62 32.48 -34.42
N ALA A 288 16.65 32.24 -35.30
CA ALA A 288 15.35 31.66 -34.94
C ALA A 288 15.49 30.28 -34.30
N LEU A 289 16.34 29.41 -34.86
CA LEU A 289 16.62 28.08 -34.27
C LEU A 289 17.27 28.20 -32.89
N ALA A 290 18.24 29.10 -32.71
CA ALA A 290 18.91 29.30 -31.42
C ALA A 290 17.95 29.86 -30.34
N LEU A 291 17.01 30.73 -30.73
CA LEU A 291 15.92 31.23 -29.86
C LEU A 291 14.94 30.10 -29.50
N ALA A 292 14.55 29.30 -30.50
CA ALA A 292 13.64 28.17 -30.31
C ALA A 292 14.24 27.09 -29.41
N ALA A 293 15.53 26.83 -29.52
CA ALA A 293 16.29 25.88 -28.70
C ALA A 293 16.62 26.43 -27.29
N GLY A 294 16.18 27.66 -26.96
CA GLY A 294 16.45 28.29 -25.65
C GLY A 294 17.91 28.68 -25.42
N GLN A 295 18.76 28.62 -26.48
CA GLN A 295 20.19 28.98 -26.41
C GLN A 295 20.40 30.50 -26.30
N ILE A 296 19.44 31.28 -26.74
CA ILE A 296 19.39 32.72 -26.56
C ILE A 296 18.08 33.01 -25.77
N SER A 297 18.20 33.10 -24.46
CA SER A 297 17.06 33.39 -23.59
C SER A 297 17.52 34.21 -22.39
N GLY A 298 16.58 34.92 -21.76
CA GLY A 298 16.85 35.75 -20.61
C GLY A 298 17.17 37.19 -20.93
N VAL A 299 17.88 37.90 -20.08
CA VAL A 299 18.23 39.31 -20.24
C VAL A 299 19.49 39.43 -21.08
N VAL A 300 19.35 40.05 -22.26
CA VAL A 300 20.47 40.35 -23.15
C VAL A 300 20.73 41.83 -23.13
N GLU A 301 22.00 42.22 -22.99
CA GLU A 301 22.41 43.62 -23.01
C GLU A 301 23.11 43.94 -24.33
N SER A 302 22.61 45.00 -25.01
CA SER A 302 23.22 45.47 -26.25
C SER A 302 24.50 46.26 -25.96
N ARG A 303 25.35 46.46 -26.99
CA ARG A 303 26.55 47.29 -26.88
C ARG A 303 26.26 48.74 -26.43
N SER A 304 25.05 49.22 -26.61
CA SER A 304 24.60 50.55 -26.17
C SER A 304 24.03 50.55 -24.74
N GLY A 305 24.15 49.45 -23.98
CA GLY A 305 23.64 49.33 -22.62
C GLY A 305 22.14 49.06 -22.54
N ARG A 306 21.44 48.85 -23.65
CA ARG A 306 20.01 48.56 -23.67
C ARG A 306 19.77 47.08 -23.27
N LYS A 307 19.00 46.89 -22.24
CA LYS A 307 18.62 45.55 -21.77
C LYS A 307 17.30 45.09 -22.41
N LEU A 308 17.31 43.90 -22.96
CA LEU A 308 16.16 43.25 -23.58
C LEU A 308 15.93 41.90 -22.91
N LEU A 309 14.69 41.61 -22.54
CA LEU A 309 14.30 40.26 -22.12
C LEU A 309 13.85 39.51 -23.35
N ILE A 310 14.56 38.41 -23.64
CA ILE A 310 14.27 37.56 -24.81
C ILE A 310 13.74 36.21 -24.30
N LYS A 311 12.58 35.83 -24.83
CA LYS A 311 12.03 34.48 -24.67
C LYS A 311 11.57 34.00 -26.05
N GLY A 312 12.18 32.91 -26.52
CA GLY A 312 11.74 32.21 -27.74
C GLY A 312 10.75 31.11 -27.38
N ASP A 313 9.76 30.92 -28.24
CA ASP A 313 8.85 29.78 -28.21
C ASP A 313 8.61 29.28 -29.63
N THR A 314 8.32 27.98 -29.80
CA THR A 314 8.02 27.37 -31.09
C THR A 314 6.62 26.80 -31.09
N PHE A 315 5.85 27.13 -32.09
CA PHE A 315 4.56 26.51 -32.35
C PHE A 315 4.53 25.97 -33.78
N LYS A 316 3.76 24.92 -33.97
CA LYS A 316 3.56 24.33 -35.29
C LYS A 316 2.38 25.06 -35.96
N ASP A 317 2.69 25.86 -36.96
CA ASP A 317 1.65 26.42 -37.82
C ASP A 317 1.08 25.29 -38.69
N ARG A 318 -0.21 25.13 -38.74
CA ARG A 318 -0.90 24.23 -39.65
C ARG A 318 -1.28 25.08 -40.86
N ASP A 319 -0.43 25.10 -41.83
CA ASP A 319 -0.84 25.58 -43.17
C ASP A 319 -2.03 24.72 -43.61
N THR A 320 -3.18 25.30 -43.63
CA THR A 320 -4.35 24.78 -44.32
C THR A 320 -4.14 25.02 -45.81
N THR A 321 -3.59 24.02 -46.50
CA THR A 321 -3.76 23.84 -47.93
C THR A 321 -4.97 22.95 -48.17
#